data_5df6f6c8a98ce745dd08c88c05786845
#
_entry.id   5df6f6c8a98ce745dd08c88c05786845
#
_cell.length_a   1.000
_cell.length_b   1.000
_cell.length_c   1.000
_cell.angle_alpha   90.00
_cell.angle_beta   90.00
_cell.angle_gamma   90.00
#
_symmetry.space_group_name_H-M   'P 1'
#
loop_
_entity.id
_entity.type
_entity.pdbx_description
1 polymer ?
#
loop_
_entity_poly.entity_id
_entity_poly.type
_entity_poly.pdbx_seq_one_letter_code
_entity_poly.pdbx_strand_id
1 'polypeptide(L)'
;SLFKQGRYSGFIKPISYVTDLALINAIGLLYFFKNINTLSFIVFISLGWAITAFASRFYDVHRFSTVIRILKLLFRQILLFSLLMFAYSGINLDLNLNPKDVIKYILASFFCISIFKYLMFFLLKKYRSIFKGNIRKTIILGKTPQSKSLEKFLSKTPAYGFLNKKIVCFKDRSKLNLQATFDYITNEEIDEIFCSISELNDEDLTAVVNYADNNLKVVKFIPDRSKVLSKKLQHDY
;
A
#
# COMPACT_ATOMS: atom_id res chain seq x y z
N SER A 1 6.98 -16.58 -7.60
CA SER A 1 8.20 -15.82 -7.33
C SER A 1 7.85 -14.52 -6.61
N LEU A 2 8.05 -14.50 -5.29
CA LEU A 2 7.81 -13.36 -4.39
C LEU A 2 8.62 -12.09 -4.74
N PHE A 3 9.61 -12.21 -5.60
CA PHE A 3 10.59 -11.15 -5.91
C PHE A 3 10.26 -10.28 -7.13
N LYS A 4 9.24 -10.62 -7.93
CA LYS A 4 8.92 -9.88 -9.17
C LYS A 4 7.87 -8.77 -9.03
N GLN A 5 7.15 -8.70 -7.92
CA GLN A 5 6.14 -7.65 -7.70
C GLN A 5 6.74 -6.33 -7.17
N GLY A 6 7.53 -5.67 -7.99
CA GLY A 6 7.99 -4.29 -7.75
C GLY A 6 9.25 -4.19 -6.92
N ARG A 7 10.31 -4.57 -7.53
CA ARG A 7 11.77 -4.44 -7.24
C ARG A 7 12.21 -4.28 -5.77
N TYR A 8 11.63 -3.45 -4.93
CA TYR A 8 11.96 -3.29 -3.51
C TYR A 8 10.73 -3.11 -2.61
N SER A 9 9.52 -3.04 -3.18
CA SER A 9 8.30 -2.80 -2.39
C SER A 9 7.94 -3.97 -1.47
N GLY A 10 8.39 -5.19 -1.76
CA GLY A 10 8.21 -6.36 -0.91
C GLY A 10 8.92 -6.25 0.43
N PHE A 11 10.04 -5.54 0.50
CA PHE A 11 10.81 -5.37 1.74
C PHE A 11 10.32 -4.24 2.64
N ILE A 12 9.53 -3.30 2.12
CA ILE A 12 9.06 -2.15 2.90
C ILE A 12 8.15 -2.59 4.05
N LYS A 13 7.26 -3.55 3.82
CA LYS A 13 6.37 -4.07 4.87
C LYS A 13 7.17 -4.74 6.00
N PRO A 14 8.01 -5.77 5.75
CA PRO A 14 8.77 -6.41 6.82
C PRO A 14 9.72 -5.45 7.54
N ILE A 15 10.40 -4.54 6.86
CA ILE A 15 11.22 -3.50 7.49
C ILE A 15 10.37 -2.65 8.43
N SER A 16 9.19 -2.20 7.98
CA SER A 16 8.29 -1.42 8.83
C SER A 16 7.82 -2.20 10.06
N TYR A 17 7.55 -3.51 9.95
CA TYR A 17 7.23 -4.35 11.11
C TYR A 17 8.36 -4.41 12.12
N VAL A 18 9.56 -4.73 11.66
CA VAL A 18 10.75 -4.86 12.51
C VAL A 18 11.07 -3.54 13.22
N THR A 19 11.03 -2.43 12.49
CA THR A 19 11.33 -1.12 13.07
C THR A 19 10.27 -0.66 14.08
N ASP A 20 8.98 -0.89 13.80
CA ASP A 20 7.93 -0.54 14.76
C ASP A 20 8.06 -1.38 16.03
N LEU A 21 8.27 -2.71 15.92
CA LEU A 21 8.51 -3.59 17.06
C LEU A 21 9.75 -3.18 17.85
N ALA A 22 10.84 -2.85 17.16
CA ALA A 22 12.05 -2.37 17.84
C ALA A 22 11.81 -1.08 18.61
N LEU A 23 11.09 -0.11 18.02
CA LEU A 23 10.79 1.18 18.65
C LEU A 23 9.90 1.00 19.88
N ILE A 24 8.79 0.27 19.79
CA ILE A 24 7.88 0.11 20.94
C ILE A 24 8.55 -0.62 22.09
N ASN A 25 9.36 -1.65 21.81
CA ASN A 25 10.06 -2.37 22.85
C ASN A 25 11.20 -1.54 23.46
N ALA A 26 12.00 -0.85 22.64
CA ALA A 26 13.08 0.01 23.15
C ALA A 26 12.54 1.14 24.05
N ILE A 27 11.48 1.83 23.59
CA ILE A 27 10.85 2.89 24.39
C ILE A 27 10.21 2.30 25.66
N GLY A 28 9.55 1.13 25.55
CA GLY A 28 8.96 0.45 26.71
C GLY A 28 9.99 0.08 27.77
N LEU A 29 11.14 -0.42 27.34
CA LEU A 29 12.24 -0.70 28.26
C LEU A 29 12.79 0.56 28.94
N LEU A 30 12.89 1.68 28.21
CA LEU A 30 13.33 2.95 28.80
C LEU A 30 12.40 3.43 29.93
N TYR A 31 11.09 3.23 29.77
CA TYR A 31 10.10 3.68 30.78
C TYR A 31 9.91 2.69 31.93
N PHE A 32 10.00 1.38 31.67
CA PHE A 32 9.52 0.37 32.62
C PHE A 32 10.58 -0.65 33.07
N PHE A 33 11.81 -0.58 32.59
CA PHE A 33 12.87 -1.58 32.83
C PHE A 33 13.00 -2.04 34.28
N LYS A 34 12.84 -1.11 35.23
CA LYS A 34 12.99 -1.39 36.67
C LYS A 34 11.77 -2.09 37.29
N ASN A 35 10.62 -2.00 36.66
CA ASN A 35 9.32 -2.36 37.25
C ASN A 35 8.66 -3.58 36.61
N ILE A 36 9.29 -4.17 35.59
CA ILE A 36 8.66 -5.25 34.79
C ILE A 36 9.57 -6.45 34.62
N ASN A 37 8.95 -7.63 34.44
CA ASN A 37 9.67 -8.75 33.86
C ASN A 37 9.87 -8.46 32.36
N THR A 38 11.11 -8.16 31.99
CA THR A 38 11.49 -7.72 30.64
C THR A 38 11.02 -8.66 29.54
N LEU A 39 11.19 -9.98 29.73
CA LEU A 39 10.80 -10.97 28.73
C LEU A 39 9.29 -11.02 28.54
N SER A 40 8.53 -11.08 29.63
CA SER A 40 7.06 -11.10 29.62
C SER A 40 6.49 -9.85 28.93
N PHE A 41 7.06 -8.68 29.24
CA PHE A 41 6.66 -7.42 28.64
C PHE A 41 6.93 -7.40 27.14
N ILE A 42 8.14 -7.74 26.68
CA ILE A 42 8.51 -7.77 25.25
C ILE A 42 7.58 -8.70 24.49
N VAL A 43 7.32 -9.90 25.00
CA VAL A 43 6.43 -10.88 24.36
C VAL A 43 5.01 -10.33 24.26
N PHE A 44 4.45 -9.82 25.38
CA PHE A 44 3.09 -9.29 25.41
C PHE A 44 2.90 -8.11 24.46
N ILE A 45 3.80 -7.13 24.51
CA ILE A 45 3.72 -5.91 23.70
C ILE A 45 3.92 -6.23 22.21
N SER A 46 4.86 -7.12 21.88
CA SER A 46 5.12 -7.51 20.49
C SER A 46 3.94 -8.27 19.88
N LEU A 47 3.37 -9.24 20.61
CA LEU A 47 2.19 -9.98 20.15
C LEU A 47 0.96 -9.05 20.05
N GLY A 48 0.74 -8.22 21.06
CA GLY A 48 -0.37 -7.27 21.07
C GLY A 48 -0.27 -6.26 19.92
N TRP A 49 0.93 -5.73 19.65
CA TRP A 49 1.15 -4.87 18.50
C TRP A 49 0.87 -5.58 17.18
N ALA A 50 1.34 -6.82 17.02
CA ALA A 50 1.13 -7.59 15.80
C ALA A 50 -0.36 -7.87 15.55
N ILE A 51 -1.10 -8.27 16.59
CA ILE A 51 -2.55 -8.53 16.52
C ILE A 51 -3.32 -7.25 16.16
N THR A 52 -3.06 -6.14 16.87
CA THR A 52 -3.72 -4.86 16.59
C THR A 52 -3.37 -4.30 15.22
N ALA A 53 -2.12 -4.44 14.78
CA ALA A 53 -1.67 -4.03 13.45
C ALA A 53 -2.30 -4.86 12.32
N PHE A 54 -2.51 -6.14 12.55
CA PHE A 54 -3.23 -7.01 11.61
C PHE A 54 -4.72 -6.62 11.54
N ALA A 55 -5.40 -6.51 12.67
CA ALA A 55 -6.81 -6.12 12.76
C ALA A 55 -7.07 -4.72 12.16
N SER A 56 -6.16 -3.79 12.37
CA SER A 56 -6.25 -2.43 11.82
C SER A 56 -5.80 -2.31 10.37
N ARG A 57 -5.26 -3.34 9.74
CA ARG A 57 -4.59 -3.28 8.43
C ARG A 57 -3.55 -2.15 8.37
N PHE A 58 -2.81 -1.96 9.46
CA PHE A 58 -1.91 -0.83 9.67
C PHE A 58 -0.82 -0.71 8.59
N TYR A 59 -0.34 -1.86 8.08
CA TYR A 59 0.72 -1.92 7.07
C TYR A 59 0.22 -1.94 5.63
N ASP A 60 -1.10 -1.80 5.40
CA ASP A 60 -1.67 -1.75 4.05
C ASP A 60 -1.60 -0.34 3.45
N VAL A 61 -0.37 0.13 3.30
CA VAL A 61 -0.07 1.42 2.67
C VAL A 61 0.29 1.17 1.20
N HIS A 62 -0.51 1.75 0.30
CA HIS A 62 -0.31 1.65 -1.14
C HIS A 62 0.48 2.83 -1.69
N ARG A 63 1.00 2.71 -2.93
CA ARG A 63 1.76 3.76 -3.62
C ARG A 63 1.00 5.10 -3.72
N PHE A 64 -0.33 5.04 -3.84
CA PHE A 64 -1.22 6.19 -3.93
C PHE A 64 -1.73 6.69 -2.57
N SER A 65 -1.17 6.18 -1.46
CA SER A 65 -1.61 6.62 -0.15
C SER A 65 -1.29 8.09 0.07
N THR A 66 -2.24 8.81 0.63
CA THR A 66 -2.07 10.21 1.05
C THR A 66 -1.52 10.28 2.46
N VAL A 67 -0.91 11.43 2.81
CA VAL A 67 -0.45 11.72 4.18
C VAL A 67 -1.59 11.55 5.20
N ILE A 68 -2.80 12.01 4.85
CA ILE A 68 -3.99 11.88 5.70
C ILE A 68 -4.36 10.40 5.95
N ARG A 69 -4.22 9.54 4.95
CA ARG A 69 -4.46 8.10 5.13
C ARG A 69 -3.47 7.48 6.12
N ILE A 70 -2.19 7.84 6.02
CA ILE A 70 -1.16 7.37 6.95
C ILE A 70 -1.49 7.83 8.37
N LEU A 71 -1.89 9.09 8.55
CA LEU A 71 -2.28 9.63 9.84
C LEU A 71 -3.48 8.89 10.45
N LYS A 72 -4.52 8.60 9.65
CA LYS A 72 -5.70 7.83 10.11
C LYS A 72 -5.31 6.42 10.57
N LEU A 73 -4.41 5.75 9.85
CA LEU A 73 -3.91 4.42 10.23
C LEU A 73 -3.10 4.48 11.52
N LEU A 74 -2.22 5.47 11.67
CA LEU A 74 -1.45 5.71 12.88
C LEU A 74 -2.36 5.95 14.09
N PHE A 75 -3.35 6.83 13.95
CA PHE A 75 -4.28 7.15 15.03
C PHE A 75 -5.08 5.91 15.48
N ARG A 76 -5.59 5.14 14.52
CA ARG A 76 -6.32 3.89 14.83
C ARG A 76 -5.41 2.87 15.51
N GLN A 77 -4.19 2.71 15.06
CA GLN A 77 -3.25 1.76 15.66
C GLN A 77 -2.87 2.15 17.07
N ILE A 78 -2.57 3.43 17.32
CA ILE A 78 -2.18 3.87 18.65
C ILE A 78 -3.34 3.81 19.66
N LEU A 79 -4.57 4.02 19.20
CA LEU A 79 -5.76 3.87 20.04
C LEU A 79 -5.92 2.41 20.50
N LEU A 80 -5.81 1.44 19.59
CA LEU A 80 -5.84 0.02 19.93
C LEU A 80 -4.68 -0.37 20.85
N PHE A 81 -3.50 0.15 20.56
CA PHE A 81 -2.31 -0.07 21.39
C PHE A 81 -2.46 0.53 22.79
N SER A 82 -3.10 1.70 22.93
CA SER A 82 -3.39 2.30 24.23
C SER A 82 -4.28 1.41 25.08
N LEU A 83 -5.34 0.87 24.47
CA LEU A 83 -6.23 -0.08 25.17
C LEU A 83 -5.47 -1.31 25.66
N LEU A 84 -4.58 -1.84 24.82
CA LEU A 84 -3.74 -2.98 25.17
C LEU A 84 -2.79 -2.66 26.33
N MET A 85 -2.17 -1.48 26.34
CA MET A 85 -1.29 -1.05 27.41
C MET A 85 -2.02 -0.85 28.74
N PHE A 86 -3.20 -0.26 28.74
CA PHE A 86 -4.03 -0.13 29.94
C PHE A 86 -4.53 -1.49 30.44
N ALA A 87 -4.88 -2.41 29.53
CA ALA A 87 -5.22 -3.79 29.89
C ALA A 87 -4.03 -4.51 30.55
N TYR A 88 -2.82 -4.37 29.99
CA TYR A 88 -1.61 -4.93 30.58
C TYR A 88 -1.36 -4.41 32.01
N SER A 89 -1.49 -3.08 32.19
CA SER A 89 -1.36 -2.46 33.52
C SER A 89 -2.43 -2.93 34.49
N GLY A 90 -3.67 -3.13 34.03
CA GLY A 90 -4.78 -3.62 34.87
C GLY A 90 -4.69 -5.09 35.27
N ILE A 91 -4.14 -5.95 34.41
CA ILE A 91 -3.94 -7.37 34.69
C ILE A 91 -2.76 -7.58 35.66
N ASN A 92 -1.72 -6.75 35.53
CA ASN A 92 -0.49 -6.88 36.32
C ASN A 92 -0.44 -5.80 37.43
N LEU A 93 -1.41 -5.81 38.33
CA LEU A 93 -1.52 -4.83 39.42
C LEU A 93 -0.28 -4.78 40.32
N ASP A 94 0.41 -5.90 40.48
CA ASP A 94 1.62 -6.02 41.30
C ASP A 94 2.79 -5.18 40.74
N LEU A 95 2.76 -4.82 39.43
CA LEU A 95 3.80 -4.00 38.82
C LEU A 95 3.71 -2.52 39.19
N ASN A 96 2.62 -2.08 39.84
CA ASN A 96 2.39 -0.69 40.24
C ASN A 96 2.79 0.34 39.17
N LEU A 97 2.42 0.07 37.88
CA LEU A 97 2.76 0.94 36.78
C LEU A 97 2.04 2.29 36.92
N ASN A 98 2.80 3.37 37.04
CA ASN A 98 2.23 4.70 37.15
C ASN A 98 1.47 5.06 35.84
N PRO A 99 0.18 5.37 35.88
CA PRO A 99 -0.60 5.73 34.68
C PRO A 99 0.00 6.87 33.88
N LYS A 100 0.68 7.82 34.52
CA LYS A 100 1.38 8.91 33.85
C LYS A 100 2.52 8.40 32.96
N ASP A 101 3.25 7.38 33.41
CA ASP A 101 4.36 6.83 32.64
C ASP A 101 3.85 5.94 31.49
N VAL A 102 2.71 5.26 31.68
CA VAL A 102 2.01 4.55 30.61
C VAL A 102 1.58 5.54 29.51
N ILE A 103 0.99 6.67 29.87
CA ILE A 103 0.60 7.72 28.91
C ILE A 103 1.83 8.28 28.17
N LYS A 104 2.91 8.60 28.89
CA LYS A 104 4.16 9.09 28.26
C LYS A 104 4.73 8.09 27.29
N TYR A 105 4.75 6.81 27.66
CA TYR A 105 5.18 5.72 26.79
C TYR A 105 4.36 5.64 25.49
N ILE A 106 3.03 5.68 25.60
CA ILE A 106 2.12 5.67 24.46
C ILE A 106 2.39 6.86 23.54
N LEU A 107 2.50 8.07 24.11
CA LEU A 107 2.77 9.29 23.34
C LEU A 107 4.15 9.27 22.67
N ALA A 108 5.19 8.84 23.39
CA ALA A 108 6.54 8.72 22.86
C ALA A 108 6.58 7.71 21.70
N SER A 109 5.95 6.55 21.88
CA SER A 109 5.83 5.53 20.83
C SER A 109 5.09 6.06 19.60
N PHE A 110 3.96 6.74 19.79
CA PHE A 110 3.22 7.38 18.71
C PHE A 110 4.08 8.37 17.93
N PHE A 111 4.81 9.22 18.63
CA PHE A 111 5.63 10.27 18.03
C PHE A 111 6.79 9.66 17.23
N CYS A 112 7.52 8.72 17.80
CA CYS A 112 8.64 8.05 17.15
C CYS A 112 8.20 7.25 15.91
N ILE A 113 7.13 6.48 16.02
CA ILE A 113 6.58 5.72 14.88
C ILE A 113 6.07 6.66 13.80
N SER A 114 5.40 7.74 14.16
CA SER A 114 4.91 8.74 13.20
C SER A 114 6.04 9.38 12.41
N ILE A 115 7.10 9.84 13.10
CA ILE A 115 8.29 10.40 12.46
C ILE A 115 8.91 9.40 11.49
N PHE A 116 9.10 8.15 11.94
CA PHE A 116 9.66 7.10 11.10
C PHE A 116 8.81 6.83 9.85
N LYS A 117 7.47 6.70 10.01
CA LYS A 117 6.55 6.46 8.88
C LYS A 117 6.54 7.60 7.88
N TYR A 118 6.51 8.85 8.35
CA TYR A 118 6.55 10.00 7.47
C TYR A 118 7.90 10.14 6.77
N LEU A 119 9.00 9.92 7.51
CA LEU A 119 10.34 9.93 6.92
C LEU A 119 10.45 8.89 5.79
N MET A 120 10.06 7.65 6.06
CA MET A 120 10.03 6.58 5.05
C MET A 120 9.14 6.94 3.86
N PHE A 121 7.95 7.49 4.11
CA PHE A 121 7.04 7.92 3.04
C PHE A 121 7.68 8.99 2.14
N PHE A 122 8.28 10.03 2.71
CA PHE A 122 8.92 11.10 1.96
C PHE A 122 10.19 10.63 1.26
N LEU A 123 11.02 9.82 1.91
CA LEU A 123 12.23 9.24 1.30
C LEU A 123 11.88 8.37 0.08
N LEU A 124 10.86 7.50 0.20
CA LEU A 124 10.41 6.67 -0.92
C LEU A 124 9.84 7.51 -2.06
N LYS A 125 9.10 8.56 -1.73
CA LYS A 125 8.56 9.49 -2.72
C LYS A 125 9.68 10.24 -3.45
N LYS A 126 10.68 10.73 -2.72
CA LYS A 126 11.85 11.42 -3.25
C LYS A 126 12.73 10.48 -4.09
N TYR A 127 12.94 9.25 -3.61
CA TYR A 127 13.67 8.21 -4.34
C TYR A 127 13.07 7.91 -5.71
N ARG A 128 11.75 7.79 -5.80
CA ARG A 128 11.04 7.57 -7.06
C ARG A 128 11.12 8.78 -8.00
N SER A 129 11.00 9.99 -7.45
CA SER A 129 11.01 11.22 -8.24
C SER A 129 12.40 11.58 -8.79
N ILE A 130 13.44 11.47 -7.98
CA ILE A 130 14.81 11.91 -8.34
C ILE A 130 15.59 10.79 -9.03
N PHE A 131 15.68 9.64 -8.36
CA PHE A 131 16.52 8.53 -8.83
C PHE A 131 15.80 7.60 -9.82
N LYS A 132 14.53 7.88 -10.13
CA LYS A 132 13.68 7.01 -10.97
C LYS A 132 13.72 5.54 -10.53
N GLY A 133 14.04 5.29 -9.26
CA GLY A 133 14.09 3.96 -8.66
C GLY A 133 12.68 3.41 -8.41
N ASN A 134 12.54 2.10 -8.46
CA ASN A 134 11.27 1.40 -8.20
C ASN A 134 10.10 1.92 -9.07
N ILE A 135 10.39 2.32 -10.32
CA ILE A 135 9.38 2.70 -11.32
C ILE A 135 8.78 1.45 -11.93
N ARG A 136 7.46 1.43 -12.07
CA ARG A 136 6.71 0.44 -12.84
C ARG A 136 6.43 0.99 -14.22
N LYS A 137 6.83 0.25 -15.23
CA LYS A 137 6.47 0.55 -16.61
C LYS A 137 5.04 0.12 -16.85
N THR A 138 4.24 0.99 -17.44
CA THR A 138 2.82 0.75 -17.67
C THR A 138 2.44 0.94 -19.12
N ILE A 139 1.40 0.23 -19.55
CA ILE A 139 0.73 0.43 -20.82
C ILE A 139 -0.77 0.62 -20.56
N ILE A 140 -1.40 1.46 -21.37
CA ILE A 140 -2.85 1.69 -21.29
C ILE A 140 -3.48 1.13 -22.55
N LEU A 141 -4.41 0.19 -22.38
CA LEU A 141 -5.19 -0.43 -23.46
C LEU A 141 -6.57 0.23 -23.51
N GLY A 142 -6.87 0.87 -24.65
CA GLY A 142 -8.07 1.65 -24.88
C GLY A 142 -7.85 3.16 -24.71
N LYS A 143 -8.29 3.94 -25.72
CA LYS A 143 -8.11 5.40 -25.79
C LYS A 143 -9.40 6.15 -25.45
N THR A 144 -9.83 6.06 -24.21
CA THR A 144 -11.00 6.76 -23.66
C THR A 144 -10.61 8.10 -23.02
N PRO A 145 -11.58 8.99 -22.71
CA PRO A 145 -11.31 10.20 -21.91
C PRO A 145 -10.69 9.87 -20.54
N GLN A 146 -11.09 8.75 -19.92
CA GLN A 146 -10.57 8.27 -18.66
C GLN A 146 -9.12 7.80 -18.79
N SER A 147 -8.80 7.07 -19.88
CA SER A 147 -7.44 6.65 -20.20
C SER A 147 -6.50 7.83 -20.39
N LYS A 148 -6.95 8.87 -21.10
CA LYS A 148 -6.17 10.11 -21.27
C LYS A 148 -5.98 10.84 -19.94
N SER A 149 -7.01 10.88 -19.09
CA SER A 149 -6.91 11.49 -17.76
C SER A 149 -5.92 10.72 -16.87
N LEU A 150 -5.92 9.38 -16.94
CA LEU A 150 -4.95 8.54 -16.25
C LEU A 150 -3.54 8.80 -16.75
N GLU A 151 -3.32 8.84 -18.07
CA GLU A 151 -2.01 9.15 -18.65
C GLU A 151 -1.49 10.49 -18.17
N LYS A 152 -2.32 11.53 -18.24
CA LYS A 152 -1.99 12.88 -17.76
C LYS A 152 -1.69 12.91 -16.27
N PHE A 153 -2.40 12.13 -15.48
CA PHE A 153 -2.13 11.96 -14.05
C PHE A 153 -0.77 11.28 -13.82
N LEU A 154 -0.51 10.16 -14.48
CA LEU A 154 0.75 9.42 -14.33
C LEU A 154 1.97 10.25 -14.77
N SER A 155 1.84 11.03 -15.86
CA SER A 155 2.91 11.91 -16.34
C SER A 155 3.19 13.10 -15.40
N LYS A 156 2.14 13.65 -14.77
CA LYS A 156 2.28 14.78 -13.84
C LYS A 156 2.76 14.39 -12.44
N THR A 157 2.68 13.10 -12.10
CA THR A 157 2.96 12.63 -10.74
C THR A 157 4.00 11.50 -10.71
N PRO A 158 5.25 11.75 -11.15
CA PRO A 158 6.31 10.74 -11.20
C PRO A 158 6.65 10.15 -9.83
N ALA A 159 6.34 10.87 -8.75
CA ALA A 159 6.53 10.43 -7.37
C ALA A 159 5.75 9.15 -7.00
N TYR A 160 4.70 8.80 -7.73
CA TYR A 160 4.01 7.52 -7.56
C TYR A 160 4.78 6.34 -8.19
N GLY A 161 5.81 6.62 -8.99
CA GLY A 161 6.68 5.60 -9.56
C GLY A 161 6.02 4.79 -10.67
N PHE A 162 5.26 5.44 -11.54
CA PHE A 162 4.71 4.88 -12.78
C PHE A 162 5.23 5.62 -13.98
N LEU A 163 5.60 4.88 -15.03
CA LEU A 163 6.00 5.39 -16.31
C LEU A 163 5.11 4.77 -17.39
N ASN A 164 4.17 5.57 -17.92
CA ASN A 164 3.38 5.10 -19.06
C ASN A 164 4.22 5.12 -20.33
N LYS A 165 4.33 3.97 -20.99
CA LYS A 165 5.11 3.80 -22.21
C LYS A 165 4.28 4.06 -23.46
N LYS A 166 3.02 3.62 -23.49
CA LYS A 166 2.16 3.68 -24.67
C LYS A 166 0.68 3.64 -24.28
N ILE A 167 -0.16 4.32 -25.08
CA ILE A 167 -1.60 4.07 -25.13
C ILE A 167 -1.90 3.36 -26.44
N VAL A 168 -2.56 2.22 -26.37
CA VAL A 168 -3.02 1.45 -27.55
C VAL A 168 -4.49 1.77 -27.78
N CYS A 169 -4.84 2.12 -29.02
CA CYS A 169 -6.22 2.42 -29.41
C CYS A 169 -6.86 1.18 -30.04
N PHE A 170 -8.08 0.85 -29.62
CA PHE A 170 -8.83 -0.32 -30.09
C PHE A 170 -9.99 0.03 -31.04
N LYS A 171 -10.14 1.31 -31.43
CA LYS A 171 -11.25 1.74 -32.28
C LYS A 171 -11.26 1.09 -33.66
N ASP A 172 -10.10 0.71 -34.18
CA ASP A 172 -9.95 0.10 -35.50
C ASP A 172 -9.62 -1.39 -35.34
N ARG A 173 -10.68 -2.21 -35.17
CA ARG A 173 -10.57 -3.66 -34.93
C ARG A 173 -9.84 -4.41 -36.06
N SER A 174 -9.86 -3.89 -37.29
CA SER A 174 -9.16 -4.49 -38.43
C SER A 174 -7.64 -4.43 -38.33
N LYS A 175 -7.10 -3.52 -37.47
CA LYS A 175 -5.66 -3.33 -37.21
C LYS A 175 -5.22 -3.81 -35.85
N LEU A 176 -6.08 -4.47 -35.10
CA LEU A 176 -5.78 -4.93 -33.75
C LEU A 176 -4.94 -6.22 -33.81
N ASN A 177 -3.67 -6.04 -33.66
CA ASN A 177 -2.80 -7.18 -33.43
C ASN A 177 -2.49 -7.28 -31.93
N LEU A 178 -3.33 -8.04 -31.19
CA LEU A 178 -3.11 -8.35 -29.78
C LEU A 178 -1.74 -8.97 -29.55
N GLN A 179 -1.30 -9.82 -30.48
CA GLN A 179 0.01 -10.44 -30.42
C GLN A 179 1.12 -9.40 -30.45
N ALA A 180 1.08 -8.43 -31.36
CA ALA A 180 2.05 -7.34 -31.40
C ALA A 180 2.03 -6.49 -30.12
N THR A 181 0.87 -6.37 -29.47
CA THR A 181 0.75 -5.70 -28.16
C THR A 181 1.43 -6.53 -27.07
N PHE A 182 1.24 -7.84 -27.07
CA PHE A 182 1.89 -8.75 -26.10
C PHE A 182 3.41 -8.80 -26.31
N ASP A 183 3.87 -8.81 -27.54
CA ASP A 183 5.30 -8.72 -27.87
C ASP A 183 5.90 -7.40 -27.38
N TYR A 184 5.18 -6.29 -27.57
CA TYR A 184 5.59 -4.99 -27.03
C TYR A 184 5.67 -4.98 -25.50
N ILE A 185 4.68 -5.57 -24.82
CA ILE A 185 4.65 -5.70 -23.35
C ILE A 185 5.86 -6.50 -22.85
N THR A 186 6.23 -7.57 -23.56
CA THR A 186 7.37 -8.39 -23.22
C THR A 186 8.69 -7.64 -23.46
N ASN A 187 8.88 -7.07 -24.65
CA ASN A 187 10.11 -6.39 -25.07
C ASN A 187 10.41 -5.14 -24.24
N GLU A 188 9.39 -4.36 -23.91
CA GLU A 188 9.53 -3.16 -23.07
C GLU A 188 9.53 -3.49 -21.57
N GLU A 189 9.40 -4.75 -21.18
CA GLU A 189 9.31 -5.20 -19.78
C GLU A 189 8.22 -4.46 -19.01
N ILE A 190 7.02 -4.35 -19.57
CA ILE A 190 5.88 -3.71 -18.90
C ILE A 190 5.50 -4.49 -17.65
N ASP A 191 5.28 -3.78 -16.55
CA ASP A 191 4.90 -4.36 -15.25
C ASP A 191 3.39 -4.38 -15.04
N GLU A 192 2.69 -3.32 -15.47
CA GLU A 192 1.25 -3.17 -15.25
C GLU A 192 0.51 -2.76 -16.52
N ILE A 193 -0.65 -3.38 -16.73
CA ILE A 193 -1.51 -3.16 -17.89
C ILE A 193 -2.81 -2.52 -17.38
N PHE A 194 -3.12 -1.32 -17.84
CA PHE A 194 -4.37 -0.65 -17.56
C PHE A 194 -5.34 -0.87 -18.73
N CYS A 195 -6.47 -1.53 -18.48
CA CYS A 195 -7.47 -1.85 -19.52
C CYS A 195 -8.72 -1.00 -19.37
N SER A 196 -9.12 -0.35 -20.46
CA SER A 196 -10.43 0.32 -20.54
C SER A 196 -11.50 -0.70 -20.93
N ILE A 197 -12.42 -0.98 -20.02
CA ILE A 197 -13.50 -1.97 -20.22
C ILE A 197 -14.44 -1.57 -21.36
N SER A 198 -14.57 -0.26 -21.66
CA SER A 198 -15.50 0.23 -22.68
C SER A 198 -15.01 0.05 -24.13
N GLU A 199 -13.71 -0.17 -24.35
CA GLU A 199 -13.15 -0.33 -25.70
C GLU A 199 -12.74 -1.78 -26.02
N LEU A 200 -12.64 -2.66 -25.01
CA LEU A 200 -12.31 -4.07 -25.17
C LEU A 200 -13.60 -4.90 -25.15
N ASN A 201 -13.67 -5.91 -26.00
CA ASN A 201 -14.70 -6.94 -25.89
C ASN A 201 -14.28 -7.97 -24.83
N ASP A 202 -15.19 -8.87 -24.48
CA ASP A 202 -14.96 -9.88 -23.43
C ASP A 202 -13.87 -10.89 -23.85
N GLU A 203 -13.75 -11.20 -25.14
CA GLU A 203 -12.72 -12.10 -25.67
C GLU A 203 -11.33 -11.48 -25.56
N ASP A 204 -11.18 -10.21 -26.01
CA ASP A 204 -9.91 -9.49 -25.92
C ASP A 204 -9.51 -9.28 -24.45
N LEU A 205 -10.50 -8.98 -23.60
CA LEU A 205 -10.27 -8.80 -22.17
C LEU A 205 -9.76 -10.10 -21.53
N THR A 206 -10.39 -11.22 -21.86
CA THR A 206 -10.00 -12.55 -21.40
C THR A 206 -8.59 -12.90 -21.89
N ALA A 207 -8.28 -12.61 -23.16
CA ALA A 207 -6.95 -12.83 -23.70
C ALA A 207 -5.87 -12.00 -22.99
N VAL A 208 -6.16 -10.73 -22.67
CA VAL A 208 -5.23 -9.86 -21.92
C VAL A 208 -5.03 -10.37 -20.49
N VAL A 209 -6.10 -10.80 -19.81
CA VAL A 209 -5.99 -11.36 -18.45
C VAL A 209 -5.18 -12.64 -18.44
N ASN A 210 -5.47 -13.58 -19.36
CA ASN A 210 -4.73 -14.83 -19.47
C ASN A 210 -3.25 -14.60 -19.80
N TYR A 211 -2.95 -13.68 -20.71
CA TYR A 211 -1.58 -13.30 -21.01
C TYR A 211 -0.87 -12.73 -19.78
N ALA A 212 -1.53 -11.85 -19.03
CA ALA A 212 -0.96 -11.22 -17.87
C ALA A 212 -0.67 -12.23 -16.75
N ASP A 213 -1.59 -13.15 -16.48
CA ASP A 213 -1.43 -14.21 -15.48
C ASP A 213 -0.26 -15.13 -15.84
N ASN A 214 -0.16 -15.56 -17.12
CA ASN A 214 0.92 -16.41 -17.59
C ASN A 214 2.29 -15.72 -17.54
N ASN A 215 2.33 -14.38 -17.65
CA ASN A 215 3.56 -13.58 -17.66
C ASN A 215 3.80 -12.79 -16.37
N LEU A 216 3.07 -13.08 -15.29
CA LEU A 216 3.18 -12.42 -13.98
C LEU A 216 3.06 -10.88 -14.08
N LYS A 217 2.16 -10.38 -14.93
CA LYS A 217 1.84 -8.97 -15.09
C LYS A 217 0.60 -8.63 -14.27
N VAL A 218 0.46 -7.37 -13.88
CA VAL A 218 -0.71 -6.90 -13.12
C VAL A 218 -1.67 -6.20 -14.07
N VAL A 219 -2.91 -6.69 -14.15
CA VAL A 219 -3.99 -6.01 -14.90
C VAL A 219 -4.80 -5.14 -13.94
N LYS A 220 -5.12 -3.92 -14.38
CA LYS A 220 -5.99 -2.99 -13.69
C LYS A 220 -7.02 -2.44 -14.66
N PHE A 221 -8.27 -2.47 -14.24
CA PHE A 221 -9.37 -1.98 -15.06
C PHE A 221 -9.64 -0.51 -14.80
N ILE A 222 -9.82 0.24 -15.90
CA ILE A 222 -10.28 1.63 -15.87
C ILE A 222 -11.80 1.60 -15.92
N PRO A 223 -12.50 1.99 -14.83
CA PRO A 223 -13.95 1.93 -14.79
C PRO A 223 -14.56 2.97 -15.74
N ASP A 224 -15.65 2.58 -16.42
CA ASP A 224 -16.47 3.49 -17.18
C ASP A 224 -17.51 4.13 -16.25
N ARG A 225 -17.47 5.45 -16.10
CA ARG A 225 -18.41 6.19 -15.23
C ARG A 225 -19.85 6.03 -15.66
N SER A 226 -20.12 5.88 -16.95
CA SER A 226 -21.49 5.70 -17.47
C SER A 226 -22.11 4.40 -16.99
N LYS A 227 -21.34 3.31 -16.98
CA LYS A 227 -21.81 1.99 -16.50
C LYS A 227 -21.96 1.91 -14.97
N VAL A 228 -21.18 2.70 -14.22
CA VAL A 228 -21.27 2.73 -12.75
C VAL A 228 -22.52 3.49 -12.29
N LEU A 229 -22.89 4.56 -12.98
CA LEU A 229 -24.11 5.33 -12.68
C LEU A 229 -25.37 4.55 -13.03
N SER A 230 -25.38 3.79 -14.14
CA SER A 230 -26.54 2.97 -14.52
C SER A 230 -26.81 1.82 -13.54
N LYS A 231 -25.79 1.22 -12.94
CA LYS A 231 -25.98 0.16 -11.92
C LYS A 231 -26.52 0.71 -10.59
N LYS A 232 -26.16 1.94 -10.19
CA LYS A 232 -26.75 2.56 -9.00
C LYS A 232 -28.23 2.93 -9.17
N LEU A 233 -28.64 3.30 -10.38
CA LEU A 233 -30.04 3.63 -10.69
C LEU A 233 -30.95 2.40 -10.81
N GLN A 234 -30.40 1.19 -10.97
CA GLN A 234 -31.18 -0.06 -11.02
C GLN A 234 -31.46 -0.69 -9.66
N HIS A 235 -30.87 -0.19 -8.58
CA HIS A 235 -31.05 -0.74 -7.23
C HIS A 235 -32.00 0.08 -6.34
N ASP A 236 -32.58 1.17 -6.85
CA ASP A 236 -33.50 2.04 -6.10
C ASP A 236 -34.97 1.94 -6.56
N TYR A 237 -35.39 0.76 -7.08
CA TYR A 237 -36.80 0.43 -7.36
C TYR A 237 -37.19 -0.92 -6.74
#